data_dc0226506fa94c057e3576de76b764e5
#
_entry.id   dc0226506fa94c057e3576de76b764e5
#
_cell.length_a   1.000
_cell.length_b   1.000
_cell.length_c   1.000
_cell.angle_alpha   90.00
_cell.angle_beta   90.00
_cell.angle_gamma   90.00
#
_symmetry.space_group_name_H-M   'P 1'
#
loop_
_entity.id
_entity.type
_entity.pdbx_description
1 polymer ?
#
loop_
_entity_poly.entity_id
_entity_poly.type
_entity_poly.pdbx_seq_one_letter_code
_entity_poly.pdbx_strand_id
1 'polypeptide(L)'
;DLRMSRGLGDVYKRQVQEAFAWNPGFREYFAVKATPNPFLINILKEYGCGCDCSSMTELMMADALGFQGEEIMFSSNDTPAEEFAFAAKIGATINLDDFTHIDYLEKTIGYIPETISCRYNPGGVFKISNSIMDNPGDAKYGFTHDQILEGYKILKEKGAKRFGIHAFLASNTVTNDYYPTLAKTLFETVVEIKEKTGVKMDFINLSGGVGIPYRPGEEGNDIRAIGEGVCRVYEEVLVPAGMGDVAIYTEMGRFMMGPYGCLVTTAIHEKHTHKEYIGVDACAVNLMRPAMYGAYHHITVMGKEDAPCDHTYDVTGSLCENNDKFAIDRQLPKIDMGDLLVLHDTGAHGFAMGYNYNGKLKSAEILLKENGDFELIRRAETPKDYFATFDCFDILKDMKDPYQK
;
A
#
# COMPACT_ATOMS: atom_id res chain seq x y z
N ASP A 1 8.18 -15.61 -15.66
CA ASP A 1 6.86 -16.20 -15.87
C ASP A 1 5.79 -15.12 -15.63
N LEU A 2 5.39 -14.45 -16.72
CA LEU A 2 4.46 -13.30 -16.72
C LEU A 2 2.98 -13.72 -16.66
N ARG A 3 2.61 -14.69 -15.86
CA ARG A 3 1.23 -15.17 -15.73
C ARG A 3 0.47 -14.41 -14.66
N MET A 4 -0.09 -13.24 -14.99
CA MET A 4 -0.26 -12.24 -13.96
C MET A 4 -1.68 -11.73 -13.61
N SER A 5 -2.78 -12.10 -14.22
CA SER A 5 -4.03 -11.46 -13.79
C SER A 5 -4.96 -12.31 -12.94
N ARG A 6 -5.13 -13.58 -13.26
CA ARG A 6 -5.88 -14.48 -12.37
C ARG A 6 -5.01 -15.23 -11.39
N GLY A 7 -3.75 -15.50 -11.73
CA GLY A 7 -2.77 -16.00 -10.77
C GLY A 7 -2.62 -15.13 -9.53
N LEU A 8 -2.76 -13.82 -9.65
CA LEU A 8 -2.82 -12.85 -8.55
C LEU A 8 -3.96 -13.13 -7.57
N GLY A 9 -5.17 -13.25 -8.09
CA GLY A 9 -6.33 -13.53 -7.26
C GLY A 9 -6.28 -14.93 -6.65
N ASP A 10 -5.93 -15.93 -7.45
CA ASP A 10 -5.98 -17.33 -7.03
C ASP A 10 -4.89 -17.70 -6.01
N VAL A 11 -3.66 -17.23 -6.19
CA VAL A 11 -2.56 -17.61 -5.29
C VAL A 11 -2.59 -16.81 -4.00
N TYR A 12 -2.61 -15.47 -4.09
CA TYR A 12 -2.43 -14.66 -2.89
C TYR A 12 -3.68 -14.55 -2.04
N LYS A 13 -4.85 -14.38 -2.64
CA LYS A 13 -6.05 -14.27 -1.86
C LYS A 13 -6.46 -15.61 -1.24
N ARG A 14 -6.40 -16.70 -1.98
CA ARG A 14 -6.61 -18.02 -1.40
C ARG A 14 -5.61 -18.27 -0.29
N GLN A 15 -4.32 -17.94 -0.48
CA GLN A 15 -3.32 -18.13 0.55
C GLN A 15 -3.57 -17.27 1.78
N VAL A 16 -3.90 -15.97 1.63
CA VAL A 16 -4.21 -15.08 2.76
C VAL A 16 -5.49 -15.52 3.46
N GLN A 17 -6.56 -15.80 2.71
CA GLN A 17 -7.80 -16.29 3.30
C GLN A 17 -7.66 -17.66 3.97
N GLU A 18 -6.92 -18.59 3.36
CA GLU A 18 -6.62 -19.89 3.97
C GLU A 18 -5.79 -19.73 5.24
N ALA A 19 -4.79 -18.86 5.25
CA ALA A 19 -3.94 -18.60 6.41
C ALA A 19 -4.71 -18.07 7.62
N PHE A 20 -5.79 -17.33 7.38
CA PHE A 20 -6.64 -16.75 8.43
C PHE A 20 -8.03 -17.41 8.53
N ALA A 21 -8.27 -18.55 7.86
CA ALA A 21 -9.56 -19.25 7.88
C ALA A 21 -9.99 -19.75 9.27
N TRP A 22 -9.06 -19.82 10.21
CA TRP A 22 -9.34 -20.13 11.62
C TRP A 22 -10.18 -19.05 12.31
N ASN A 23 -10.20 -17.80 11.78
CA ASN A 23 -11.03 -16.70 12.27
C ASN A 23 -12.22 -16.49 11.32
N PRO A 24 -13.46 -16.86 11.68
CA PRO A 24 -14.64 -16.75 10.80
C PRO A 24 -14.98 -15.30 10.39
N GLY A 25 -14.52 -14.33 11.18
CA GLY A 25 -14.72 -12.91 10.90
C GLY A 25 -13.62 -12.28 10.05
N PHE A 26 -12.63 -13.04 9.63
CA PHE A 26 -11.49 -12.51 8.87
C PHE A 26 -11.90 -11.73 7.62
N ARG A 27 -11.28 -10.57 7.42
CA ARG A 27 -11.40 -9.77 6.20
C ARG A 27 -10.05 -9.19 5.79
N GLU A 28 -9.75 -9.29 4.50
CA GLU A 28 -8.66 -8.55 3.87
C GLU A 28 -9.22 -7.30 3.19
N TYR A 29 -8.66 -6.16 3.50
CA TYR A 29 -8.90 -4.89 2.81
C TYR A 29 -7.67 -4.53 1.98
N PHE A 30 -7.81 -4.42 0.68
CA PHE A 30 -6.69 -4.01 -0.15
C PHE A 30 -6.35 -2.54 0.10
N ALA A 31 -5.10 -2.24 0.47
CA ALA A 31 -4.62 -0.87 0.63
C ALA A 31 -4.55 -0.17 -0.74
N VAL A 32 -5.57 0.64 -1.07
CA VAL A 32 -5.74 1.29 -2.38
C VAL A 32 -4.51 2.11 -2.77
N LYS A 33 -3.89 2.82 -1.81
CA LYS A 33 -2.65 3.60 -2.00
C LYS A 33 -1.50 2.82 -2.62
N ALA A 34 -1.48 1.50 -2.48
CA ALA A 34 -0.42 0.67 -3.05
C ALA A 34 -0.52 0.60 -4.58
N THR A 35 -1.74 0.48 -5.12
CA THR A 35 -1.99 0.40 -6.56
C THR A 35 -3.41 0.90 -6.88
N PRO A 36 -3.62 2.23 -6.96
CA PRO A 36 -4.93 2.85 -7.15
C PRO A 36 -5.39 2.73 -8.62
N ASN A 37 -5.70 1.52 -9.05
CA ASN A 37 -6.19 1.24 -10.40
C ASN A 37 -7.51 0.46 -10.30
N PRO A 38 -8.63 1.00 -10.84
CA PRO A 38 -9.95 0.41 -10.71
C PRO A 38 -10.07 -0.98 -11.32
N PHE A 39 -9.34 -1.29 -12.39
CA PHE A 39 -9.34 -2.63 -13.00
C PHE A 39 -8.77 -3.68 -12.04
N LEU A 40 -7.64 -3.36 -11.39
CA LEU A 40 -6.98 -4.27 -10.46
C LEU A 40 -7.78 -4.41 -9.16
N ILE A 41 -8.34 -3.32 -8.64
CA ILE A 41 -9.20 -3.34 -7.44
C ILE A 41 -10.46 -4.17 -7.71
N ASN A 42 -11.04 -4.07 -8.91
CA ASN A 42 -12.21 -4.88 -9.27
C ASN A 42 -11.90 -6.38 -9.31
N ILE A 43 -10.71 -6.75 -9.79
CA ILE A 43 -10.25 -8.15 -9.71
C ILE A 43 -10.19 -8.60 -8.24
N LEU A 44 -9.59 -7.81 -7.35
CA LEU A 44 -9.51 -8.15 -5.93
C LEU A 44 -10.91 -8.23 -5.28
N LYS A 45 -11.85 -7.36 -5.70
CA LYS A 45 -13.26 -7.41 -5.27
C LYS A 45 -13.92 -8.74 -5.59
N GLU A 46 -13.71 -9.29 -6.79
CA GLU A 46 -14.25 -10.59 -7.21
C GLU A 46 -13.84 -11.72 -6.25
N TYR A 47 -12.72 -11.57 -5.60
CA TYR A 47 -12.23 -12.48 -4.57
C TYR A 47 -12.68 -12.08 -3.14
N GLY A 48 -13.51 -11.03 -2.94
CA GLY A 48 -14.11 -10.56 -1.67
C GLY A 48 -13.14 -9.74 -0.81
N CYS A 49 -12.07 -9.16 -1.38
CA CYS A 49 -11.31 -8.13 -0.68
C CYS A 49 -12.18 -6.87 -0.55
N GLY A 50 -12.10 -6.22 0.62
CA GLY A 50 -12.56 -4.85 0.78
C GLY A 50 -11.52 -3.85 0.29
N CYS A 51 -11.78 -2.55 0.51
CA CYS A 51 -10.84 -1.46 0.23
C CYS A 51 -10.42 -0.75 1.53
N ASP A 52 -9.12 -0.58 1.76
CA ASP A 52 -8.59 0.42 2.69
C ASP A 52 -8.27 1.69 1.90
N CYS A 53 -9.02 2.77 2.19
CA CYS A 53 -8.92 4.08 1.55
C CYS A 53 -8.28 5.09 2.50
N SER A 54 -7.44 5.98 1.95
CA SER A 54 -6.70 6.99 2.73
C SER A 54 -6.98 8.43 2.26
N SER A 55 -7.89 8.64 1.29
CA SER A 55 -8.23 9.95 0.73
C SER A 55 -9.59 9.97 0.06
N MET A 56 -10.07 11.18 -0.23
CA MET A 56 -11.33 11.39 -0.98
C MET A 56 -11.36 10.62 -2.30
N THR A 57 -10.29 10.69 -3.07
CA THR A 57 -10.25 10.05 -4.41
C THR A 57 -10.26 8.53 -4.33
N GLU A 58 -9.67 7.96 -3.29
CA GLU A 58 -9.73 6.51 -3.05
C GLU A 58 -11.14 6.08 -2.59
N LEU A 59 -11.80 6.87 -1.71
CA LEU A 59 -13.20 6.64 -1.34
C LEU A 59 -14.14 6.72 -2.55
N MET A 60 -13.96 7.74 -3.40
CA MET A 60 -14.75 7.88 -4.64
C MET A 60 -14.53 6.69 -5.59
N MET A 61 -13.32 6.18 -5.67
CA MET A 61 -13.02 5.00 -6.49
C MET A 61 -13.69 3.75 -5.93
N ALA A 62 -13.63 3.53 -4.62
CA ALA A 62 -14.29 2.40 -3.97
C ALA A 62 -15.81 2.45 -4.16
N ASP A 63 -16.44 3.61 -3.97
CA ASP A 63 -17.87 3.84 -4.19
C ASP A 63 -18.25 3.56 -5.66
N ALA A 64 -17.49 4.11 -6.62
CA ALA A 64 -17.72 3.90 -8.05
C ALA A 64 -17.57 2.43 -8.49
N LEU A 65 -16.74 1.65 -7.80
CA LEU A 65 -16.61 0.20 -8.00
C LEU A 65 -17.69 -0.60 -7.27
N GLY A 66 -18.59 0.08 -6.55
CA GLY A 66 -19.74 -0.53 -5.87
C GLY A 66 -19.38 -1.26 -4.58
N PHE A 67 -18.29 -0.89 -3.91
CA PHE A 67 -18.08 -1.27 -2.51
C PHE A 67 -19.06 -0.50 -1.62
N GLN A 68 -19.55 -1.13 -0.56
CA GLN A 68 -20.56 -0.55 0.30
C GLN A 68 -20.28 -0.77 1.79
N GLY A 69 -20.51 0.27 2.58
CA GLY A 69 -20.49 0.16 4.03
C GLY A 69 -19.17 -0.40 4.56
N GLU A 70 -19.27 -1.48 5.31
CA GLU A 70 -18.13 -2.16 5.96
C GLU A 70 -17.17 -2.87 4.98
N GLU A 71 -17.43 -2.85 3.69
CA GLU A 71 -16.45 -3.27 2.69
C GLU A 71 -15.36 -2.22 2.47
N ILE A 72 -15.56 -1.01 3.03
CA ILE A 72 -14.63 0.10 2.95
C ILE A 72 -14.11 0.44 4.36
N MET A 73 -12.80 0.33 4.55
CA MET A 73 -12.08 0.92 5.67
C MET A 73 -11.56 2.29 5.25
N PHE A 74 -11.71 3.30 6.11
CA PHE A 74 -11.17 4.63 5.85
C PHE A 74 -10.15 4.99 6.92
N SER A 75 -8.86 4.86 6.56
CA SER A 75 -7.70 5.11 7.42
C SER A 75 -6.89 6.27 6.85
N SER A 76 -7.24 7.49 7.24
CA SER A 76 -6.61 8.73 6.80
C SER A 76 -5.90 9.43 7.94
N ASN A 77 -4.94 10.30 7.61
CA ASN A 77 -4.19 11.13 8.57
C ASN A 77 -4.50 12.60 8.31
N ASP A 78 -4.54 13.42 9.38
CA ASP A 78 -4.86 14.86 9.26
C ASP A 78 -6.12 15.09 8.39
N THR A 79 -7.16 14.29 8.64
CA THR A 79 -8.31 14.07 7.75
C THR A 79 -9.14 15.35 7.58
N PRO A 80 -9.36 15.84 6.35
CA PRO A 80 -10.26 16.95 6.06
C PRO A 80 -11.72 16.63 6.39
N ALA A 81 -12.52 17.67 6.71
CA ALA A 81 -13.92 17.51 7.06
C ALA A 81 -14.75 16.83 5.97
N GLU A 82 -14.52 17.21 4.71
CA GLU A 82 -15.22 16.65 3.55
C GLU A 82 -14.93 15.16 3.36
N GLU A 83 -13.76 14.67 3.72
CA GLU A 83 -13.43 13.24 3.64
C GLU A 83 -14.18 12.44 4.71
N PHE A 84 -14.23 12.93 5.94
CA PHE A 84 -15.07 12.34 6.99
C PHE A 84 -16.55 12.33 6.61
N ALA A 85 -17.06 13.44 6.06
CA ALA A 85 -18.44 13.53 5.63
C ALA A 85 -18.76 12.55 4.50
N PHE A 86 -17.87 12.39 3.53
CA PHE A 86 -18.06 11.46 2.44
C PHE A 86 -17.92 10.00 2.89
N ALA A 87 -16.93 9.67 3.71
CA ALA A 87 -16.77 8.34 4.29
C ALA A 87 -18.04 7.90 5.07
N ALA A 88 -18.55 8.80 5.93
CA ALA A 88 -19.80 8.56 6.67
C ALA A 88 -21.01 8.39 5.73
N LYS A 89 -21.11 9.20 4.67
CA LYS A 89 -22.20 9.14 3.68
C LYS A 89 -22.26 7.80 2.96
N ILE A 90 -21.12 7.21 2.60
CA ILE A 90 -21.06 5.90 1.94
C ILE A 90 -21.05 4.73 2.93
N GLY A 91 -21.08 5.02 4.23
CA GLY A 91 -21.12 4.03 5.31
C GLY A 91 -19.81 3.32 5.58
N ALA A 92 -18.66 3.87 5.13
CA ALA A 92 -17.35 3.32 5.37
C ALA A 92 -17.04 3.24 6.88
N THR A 93 -16.29 2.23 7.30
CA THR A 93 -15.77 2.15 8.65
C THR A 93 -14.64 3.16 8.82
N ILE A 94 -14.88 4.19 9.63
CA ILE A 94 -13.89 5.25 9.89
C ILE A 94 -12.92 4.78 10.98
N ASN A 95 -11.63 4.86 10.68
CA ASN A 95 -10.53 4.63 11.62
C ASN A 95 -9.91 5.97 12.01
N LEU A 96 -10.16 6.42 13.23
CA LEU A 96 -9.64 7.68 13.74
C LEU A 96 -8.13 7.59 14.00
N ASP A 97 -7.39 8.53 13.44
CA ASP A 97 -5.93 8.56 13.56
C ASP A 97 -5.44 9.22 14.85
N ASP A 98 -6.22 10.15 15.42
CA ASP A 98 -5.84 10.91 16.61
C ASP A 98 -7.02 11.14 17.54
N PHE A 99 -6.73 11.34 18.84
CA PHE A 99 -7.73 11.60 19.88
C PHE A 99 -8.61 12.83 19.58
N THR A 100 -8.02 13.87 19.00
CA THR A 100 -8.74 15.11 18.64
C THR A 100 -9.73 14.89 17.49
N HIS A 101 -9.57 13.84 16.72
CA HIS A 101 -10.49 13.48 15.64
C HIS A 101 -11.88 13.06 16.13
N ILE A 102 -12.04 12.66 17.40
CA ILE A 102 -13.36 12.30 17.96
C ILE A 102 -14.30 13.51 17.88
N ASP A 103 -13.90 14.62 18.46
CA ASP A 103 -14.72 15.85 18.48
C ASP A 103 -14.80 16.48 17.08
N TYR A 104 -13.73 16.37 16.29
CA TYR A 104 -13.72 16.88 14.92
C TYR A 104 -14.69 16.13 14.02
N LEU A 105 -14.75 14.81 14.12
CA LEU A 105 -15.71 13.97 13.37
C LEU A 105 -17.15 14.31 13.79
N GLU A 106 -17.44 14.31 15.10
CA GLU A 106 -18.78 14.65 15.60
C GLU A 106 -19.25 16.05 15.15
N LYS A 107 -18.35 17.03 15.23
CA LYS A 107 -18.63 18.40 14.75
C LYS A 107 -18.89 18.44 13.25
N THR A 108 -18.20 17.61 12.48
CA THR A 108 -18.29 17.58 11.01
C THR A 108 -19.61 16.96 10.54
N ILE A 109 -19.98 15.80 11.09
CA ILE A 109 -21.13 15.04 10.61
C ILE A 109 -22.35 15.07 11.54
N GLY A 110 -22.19 15.61 12.75
CA GLY A 110 -23.27 15.78 13.73
C GLY A 110 -23.51 14.59 14.65
N TYR A 111 -22.76 13.49 14.50
CA TYR A 111 -22.87 12.27 15.31
C TYR A 111 -21.56 11.47 15.27
N ILE A 112 -21.45 10.45 16.11
CA ILE A 112 -20.42 9.43 16.01
C ILE A 112 -21.04 8.17 15.34
N PRO A 113 -20.43 7.60 14.29
CA PRO A 113 -20.90 6.38 13.64
C PRO A 113 -21.06 5.22 14.64
N GLU A 114 -22.05 4.37 14.38
CA GLU A 114 -22.30 3.19 15.21
C GLU A 114 -21.11 2.23 15.24
N THR A 115 -20.41 2.08 14.11
CA THR A 115 -19.13 1.32 14.00
C THR A 115 -17.99 2.32 13.84
N ILE A 116 -17.00 2.26 14.73
CA ILE A 116 -15.85 3.16 14.74
C ILE A 116 -14.58 2.41 15.14
N SER A 117 -13.46 2.78 14.54
CA SER A 117 -12.13 2.26 14.87
C SER A 117 -11.19 3.37 15.27
N CYS A 118 -10.18 3.07 16.08
CA CYS A 118 -9.10 3.98 16.42
C CYS A 118 -7.76 3.36 16.11
N ARG A 119 -6.84 4.16 15.58
CA ARG A 119 -5.46 3.78 15.36
C ARG A 119 -4.66 3.91 16.65
N TYR A 120 -4.09 2.81 17.09
CA TYR A 120 -3.27 2.76 18.31
C TYR A 120 -1.78 2.95 17.96
N ASN A 121 -1.10 3.76 18.77
CA ASN A 121 0.35 3.91 18.75
C ASN A 121 0.91 3.50 20.12
N PRO A 122 1.59 2.35 20.23
CA PRO A 122 2.12 1.88 21.51
C PRO A 122 3.30 2.73 22.02
N GLY A 123 3.84 3.62 21.21
CA GLY A 123 5.07 4.36 21.54
C GLY A 123 6.31 3.47 21.57
N GLY A 124 7.42 4.02 22.06
CA GLY A 124 8.67 3.29 22.19
C GLY A 124 9.30 2.87 20.85
N VAL A 125 10.14 1.84 20.89
CA VAL A 125 10.81 1.27 19.72
C VAL A 125 10.24 -0.11 19.43
N PHE A 126 9.66 -0.28 18.27
CA PHE A 126 9.21 -1.58 17.78
C PHE A 126 10.37 -2.27 17.06
N LYS A 127 10.96 -3.27 17.69
CA LYS A 127 12.19 -3.94 17.21
C LYS A 127 11.88 -4.99 16.14
N ILE A 128 11.52 -4.54 14.96
CA ILE A 128 11.50 -5.38 13.75
C ILE A 128 12.22 -4.60 12.66
N SER A 129 13.15 -5.24 12.01
CA SER A 129 14.21 -4.71 11.16
C SER A 129 13.74 -3.97 9.90
N ASN A 130 12.99 -2.87 10.04
CA ASN A 130 12.74 -1.99 8.90
C ASN A 130 12.74 -0.52 9.36
N SER A 131 13.58 0.28 8.71
CA SER A 131 13.89 1.65 9.06
C SER A 131 12.76 2.66 8.83
N ILE A 132 11.62 2.28 8.24
CA ILE A 132 10.58 3.27 7.86
C ILE A 132 9.60 3.55 8.98
N MET A 133 9.34 2.61 9.89
CA MET A 133 8.32 2.72 10.96
C MET A 133 8.70 1.96 12.24
N ASP A 134 9.98 1.73 12.48
CA ASP A 134 10.48 0.96 13.62
C ASP A 134 10.60 1.77 14.93
N ASN A 135 10.24 3.05 14.89
CA ASN A 135 10.17 3.94 16.06
C ASN A 135 8.77 4.56 16.20
N PRO A 136 7.78 3.83 16.74
CA PRO A 136 6.44 4.37 16.97
C PRO A 136 6.41 5.65 17.80
N GLY A 137 7.43 5.88 18.65
CA GLY A 137 7.56 7.09 19.45
C GLY A 137 7.77 8.36 18.61
N ASP A 138 8.32 8.25 17.39
CA ASP A 138 8.49 9.37 16.46
C ASP A 138 7.42 9.41 15.36
N ALA A 139 6.52 8.42 15.33
CA ALA A 139 5.47 8.37 14.32
C ALA A 139 4.41 9.44 14.59
N LYS A 140 3.96 10.11 13.54
CA LYS A 140 2.91 11.13 13.60
C LYS A 140 1.49 10.58 13.80
N TYR A 141 1.34 9.27 13.99
CA TYR A 141 0.07 8.55 13.93
C TYR A 141 -0.33 7.96 15.26
N GLY A 142 -1.63 7.93 15.48
CA GLY A 142 -2.28 7.05 16.44
C GLY A 142 -2.43 7.62 17.84
N PHE A 143 -3.44 7.12 18.53
CA PHE A 143 -3.71 7.38 19.94
C PHE A 143 -2.62 6.77 20.81
N THR A 144 -2.12 7.53 21.77
CA THR A 144 -1.27 6.99 22.84
C THR A 144 -2.05 6.05 23.74
N HIS A 145 -1.35 5.32 24.62
CA HIS A 145 -1.99 4.35 25.52
C HIS A 145 -3.08 4.97 26.40
N ASP A 146 -2.84 6.12 26.99
CA ASP A 146 -3.85 6.77 27.85
C ASP A 146 -5.01 7.33 27.00
N GLN A 147 -4.71 7.88 25.84
CA GLN A 147 -5.70 8.40 24.91
C GLN A 147 -6.63 7.31 24.35
N ILE A 148 -6.11 6.11 24.07
CA ILE A 148 -6.95 5.02 23.53
C ILE A 148 -7.96 4.53 24.57
N LEU A 149 -7.59 4.46 25.85
CA LEU A 149 -8.48 4.09 26.93
C LEU A 149 -9.59 5.11 27.13
N GLU A 150 -9.24 6.40 27.15
CA GLU A 150 -10.21 7.49 27.31
C GLU A 150 -11.07 7.64 26.05
N GLY A 151 -10.48 7.53 24.88
CA GLY A 151 -11.17 7.65 23.59
C GLY A 151 -12.32 6.65 23.44
N TYR A 152 -12.14 5.39 23.80
CA TYR A 152 -13.23 4.42 23.72
C TYR A 152 -14.35 4.65 24.71
N LYS A 153 -14.08 5.22 25.91
CA LYS A 153 -15.15 5.64 26.83
C LYS A 153 -16.00 6.75 26.20
N ILE A 154 -15.32 7.78 25.68
CA ILE A 154 -15.98 8.92 25.03
C ILE A 154 -16.79 8.45 23.82
N LEU A 155 -16.23 7.61 22.95
CA LEU A 155 -16.92 7.09 21.76
C LEU A 155 -18.19 6.30 22.15
N LYS A 156 -18.11 5.47 23.20
CA LYS A 156 -19.25 4.74 23.72
C LYS A 156 -20.33 5.68 24.27
N GLU A 157 -19.94 6.70 25.04
CA GLU A 157 -20.87 7.73 25.57
C GLU A 157 -21.53 8.53 24.44
N LYS A 158 -20.82 8.79 23.35
CA LYS A 158 -21.30 9.48 22.14
C LYS A 158 -22.15 8.58 21.23
N GLY A 159 -22.36 7.31 21.58
CA GLY A 159 -23.34 6.40 20.92
C GLY A 159 -22.76 5.35 19.99
N ALA A 160 -21.43 5.21 19.91
CA ALA A 160 -20.83 4.07 19.20
C ALA A 160 -21.17 2.75 19.90
N LYS A 161 -21.38 1.69 19.12
CA LYS A 161 -21.81 0.37 19.60
C LYS A 161 -20.87 -0.75 19.22
N ARG A 162 -20.20 -0.61 18.05
CA ARG A 162 -19.26 -1.56 17.49
C ARG A 162 -17.90 -0.90 17.38
N PHE A 163 -16.88 -1.55 17.89
CA PHE A 163 -15.56 -0.96 18.07
C PHE A 163 -14.49 -1.80 17.37
N GLY A 164 -13.60 -1.12 16.68
CA GLY A 164 -12.38 -1.69 16.15
C GLY A 164 -11.14 -1.00 16.71
N ILE A 165 -10.01 -1.69 16.63
CA ILE A 165 -8.69 -1.11 16.87
C ILE A 165 -7.77 -1.44 15.70
N HIS A 166 -6.89 -0.51 15.37
CA HIS A 166 -5.97 -0.60 14.26
C HIS A 166 -4.56 -0.20 14.70
N ALA A 167 -3.52 -0.82 14.18
CA ALA A 167 -2.15 -0.32 14.28
C ALA A 167 -1.33 -0.70 13.05
N PHE A 168 -0.47 0.23 12.62
CA PHE A 168 0.50 0.04 11.56
C PHE A 168 1.87 0.54 12.03
N LEU A 169 2.78 -0.38 12.33
CA LEU A 169 4.06 -0.07 12.99
C LEU A 169 5.27 -0.21 12.07
N ALA A 170 5.18 -0.99 11.01
CA ALA A 170 6.29 -1.23 10.10
C ALA A 170 5.82 -1.42 8.65
N SER A 171 6.72 -1.21 7.69
CA SER A 171 6.46 -1.40 6.26
C SER A 171 7.54 -2.25 5.61
N ASN A 172 7.14 -3.16 4.72
CA ASN A 172 8.02 -4.09 4.02
C ASN A 172 8.85 -4.97 4.96
N THR A 173 8.22 -5.52 5.98
CA THR A 173 8.89 -6.49 6.86
C THR A 173 9.00 -7.84 6.16
N VAL A 174 10.21 -8.39 6.11
CA VAL A 174 10.49 -9.71 5.53
C VAL A 174 10.81 -10.68 6.67
N THR A 175 9.84 -10.84 7.59
CA THR A 175 9.90 -11.78 8.72
C THR A 175 8.50 -12.23 9.08
N ASN A 176 8.35 -13.52 9.38
CA ASN A 176 7.07 -14.11 9.78
C ASN A 176 6.63 -13.67 11.20
N ASP A 177 7.49 -13.00 11.96
CA ASP A 177 7.23 -12.60 13.34
C ASP A 177 6.54 -11.24 13.48
N TYR A 178 6.44 -10.45 12.42
CA TYR A 178 5.86 -9.10 12.49
C TYR A 178 4.40 -9.12 12.95
N TYR A 179 3.53 -9.83 12.24
CA TYR A 179 2.11 -9.89 12.59
C TYR A 179 1.86 -10.58 13.95
N PRO A 180 2.46 -11.71 14.28
CA PRO A 180 2.29 -12.29 15.62
C PRO A 180 2.71 -11.33 16.74
N THR A 181 3.79 -10.56 16.57
CA THR A 181 4.25 -9.57 17.56
C THR A 181 3.31 -8.38 17.65
N LEU A 182 2.84 -7.84 16.51
CA LEU A 182 1.83 -6.79 16.47
C LEU A 182 0.51 -7.26 17.08
N ALA A 183 0.07 -8.46 16.72
CA ALA A 183 -1.14 -9.06 17.26
C ALA A 183 -1.07 -9.18 18.79
N LYS A 184 0.05 -9.65 19.34
CA LYS A 184 0.23 -9.73 20.79
C LYS A 184 0.04 -8.37 21.45
N THR A 185 0.69 -7.33 20.93
CA THR A 185 0.57 -5.96 21.45
C THR A 185 -0.88 -5.48 21.43
N LEU A 186 -1.58 -5.66 20.29
CA LEU A 186 -2.96 -5.21 20.15
C LEU A 186 -3.92 -6.05 21.01
N PHE A 187 -3.75 -7.36 21.09
CA PHE A 187 -4.63 -8.24 21.85
C PHE A 187 -4.52 -7.96 23.36
N GLU A 188 -3.32 -7.78 23.90
CA GLU A 188 -3.10 -7.37 25.29
C GLU A 188 -3.76 -6.00 25.57
N THR A 189 -3.59 -5.03 24.67
CA THR A 189 -4.23 -3.71 24.78
C THR A 189 -5.75 -3.81 24.75
N VAL A 190 -6.31 -4.65 23.89
CA VAL A 190 -7.77 -4.84 23.76
C VAL A 190 -8.37 -5.48 25.01
N VAL A 191 -7.68 -6.42 25.63
CA VAL A 191 -8.08 -7.01 26.93
C VAL A 191 -8.10 -5.91 28.00
N GLU A 192 -7.07 -5.09 28.08
CA GLU A 192 -6.99 -3.97 29.02
C GLU A 192 -8.11 -2.93 28.80
N ILE A 193 -8.39 -2.58 27.52
CA ILE A 193 -9.51 -1.68 27.19
C ILE A 193 -10.82 -2.25 27.75
N LYS A 194 -11.10 -3.53 27.51
CA LYS A 194 -12.30 -4.19 28.03
C LYS A 194 -12.39 -4.13 29.54
N GLU A 195 -11.30 -4.44 30.24
CA GLU A 195 -11.24 -4.42 31.71
C GLU A 195 -11.45 -3.05 32.29
N LYS A 196 -10.82 -2.02 31.72
CA LYS A 196 -10.83 -0.65 32.26
C LYS A 196 -12.04 0.19 31.82
N THR A 197 -12.61 -0.10 30.66
CA THR A 197 -13.67 0.73 30.05
C THR A 197 -15.00 0.00 29.86
N GLY A 198 -14.99 -1.32 29.93
CA GLY A 198 -16.13 -2.15 29.57
C GLY A 198 -16.46 -2.11 28.05
N VAL A 199 -15.53 -1.64 27.22
CA VAL A 199 -15.67 -1.64 25.75
C VAL A 199 -15.02 -2.93 25.23
N LYS A 200 -15.80 -3.75 24.53
CA LYS A 200 -15.31 -4.94 23.83
C LYS A 200 -15.14 -4.62 22.36
N MET A 201 -14.01 -5.01 21.77
CA MET A 201 -13.78 -4.90 20.35
C MET A 201 -14.59 -5.93 19.57
N ASP A 202 -15.12 -5.52 18.43
CA ASP A 202 -15.74 -6.37 17.41
C ASP A 202 -14.70 -6.87 16.41
N PHE A 203 -13.69 -6.04 16.13
CA PHE A 203 -12.60 -6.41 15.24
C PHE A 203 -11.27 -5.78 15.65
N ILE A 204 -10.19 -6.43 15.25
CA ILE A 204 -8.80 -5.95 15.38
C ILE A 204 -8.16 -5.96 14.00
N ASN A 205 -7.71 -4.79 13.55
CA ASN A 205 -7.09 -4.59 12.26
C ASN A 205 -5.57 -4.53 12.41
N LEU A 206 -4.89 -5.56 11.91
CA LEU A 206 -3.43 -5.67 11.91
C LEU A 206 -2.80 -4.82 10.79
N SER A 207 -3.61 -4.12 9.98
CA SER A 207 -3.18 -3.30 8.87
C SER A 207 -2.34 -4.05 7.83
N GLY A 208 -1.36 -3.36 7.22
CA GLY A 208 -0.41 -3.92 6.26
C GLY A 208 0.96 -4.20 6.90
N GLY A 209 2.01 -3.98 6.12
CA GLY A 209 3.39 -4.08 6.60
C GLY A 209 4.12 -5.34 6.16
N VAL A 210 3.41 -6.42 5.83
CA VAL A 210 4.01 -7.64 5.28
C VAL A 210 4.68 -7.30 3.95
N GLY A 211 5.98 -7.58 3.87
CA GLY A 211 6.83 -7.25 2.75
C GLY A 211 7.02 -8.39 1.76
N ILE A 212 7.80 -8.09 0.75
CA ILE A 212 8.23 -9.03 -0.28
C ILE A 212 9.76 -9.02 -0.39
N PRO A 213 10.39 -10.12 -0.80
CA PRO A 213 11.80 -10.13 -1.14
C PRO A 213 11.99 -9.39 -2.47
N TYR A 214 12.86 -8.38 -2.49
CA TYR A 214 13.17 -7.64 -3.72
C TYR A 214 14.43 -8.15 -4.42
N ARG A 215 15.28 -8.91 -3.73
CA ARG A 215 16.51 -9.47 -4.29
C ARG A 215 16.31 -10.93 -4.67
N PRO A 216 16.81 -11.36 -5.82
CA PRO A 216 16.84 -12.77 -6.16
C PRO A 216 17.50 -13.60 -5.05
N GLY A 217 16.87 -14.70 -4.67
CA GLY A 217 17.37 -15.61 -3.64
C GLY A 217 17.09 -15.20 -2.19
N GLU A 218 16.48 -14.05 -1.93
CA GLU A 218 15.96 -13.72 -0.60
C GLU A 218 14.72 -14.57 -0.30
N GLU A 219 14.63 -15.08 0.93
CA GLU A 219 13.41 -15.78 1.38
C GLU A 219 12.29 -14.78 1.62
N GLY A 220 11.12 -15.07 1.10
CA GLY A 220 9.90 -14.27 1.32
C GLY A 220 9.18 -14.65 2.60
N ASN A 221 8.16 -13.88 2.94
CA ASN A 221 7.25 -14.22 4.03
C ASN A 221 6.41 -15.46 3.69
N ASP A 222 6.26 -16.35 4.65
CA ASP A 222 5.29 -17.45 4.62
C ASP A 222 4.00 -16.98 5.30
N ILE A 223 2.99 -16.65 4.50
CA ILE A 223 1.72 -16.14 5.01
C ILE A 223 0.95 -17.18 5.87
N ARG A 224 1.17 -18.46 5.63
CA ARG A 224 0.58 -19.53 6.46
C ARG A 224 1.22 -19.56 7.86
N ALA A 225 2.55 -19.51 7.91
CA ALA A 225 3.28 -19.41 9.19
C ALA A 225 2.89 -18.12 9.95
N ILE A 226 2.68 -17.01 9.24
CA ILE A 226 2.16 -15.76 9.82
C ILE A 226 0.76 -15.98 10.40
N GLY A 227 -0.16 -16.54 9.63
CA GLY A 227 -1.53 -16.82 10.08
C GLY A 227 -1.59 -17.74 11.29
N GLU A 228 -0.79 -18.82 11.30
CA GLU A 228 -0.64 -19.72 12.44
C GLU A 228 -0.05 -19.00 13.67
N GLY A 229 0.91 -18.11 13.47
CA GLY A 229 1.50 -17.29 14.53
C GLY A 229 0.46 -16.37 15.18
N VAL A 230 -0.36 -15.69 14.38
CA VAL A 230 -1.45 -14.85 14.89
C VAL A 230 -2.51 -15.69 15.60
N CYS A 231 -2.86 -16.88 15.07
CA CYS A 231 -3.81 -17.80 15.68
C CYS A 231 -3.35 -18.20 17.10
N ARG A 232 -2.10 -18.60 17.25
CA ARG A 232 -1.54 -18.95 18.58
C ARG A 232 -1.70 -17.82 19.58
N VAL A 233 -1.34 -16.60 19.19
CA VAL A 233 -1.47 -15.43 20.08
C VAL A 233 -2.95 -15.13 20.39
N TYR A 234 -3.84 -15.32 19.41
CA TYR A 234 -5.28 -15.15 19.61
C TYR A 234 -5.82 -16.14 20.66
N GLU A 235 -5.44 -17.41 20.56
CA GLU A 235 -5.82 -18.46 21.50
C GLU A 235 -5.21 -18.22 22.89
N GLU A 236 -4.01 -17.68 22.97
CA GLU A 236 -3.32 -17.41 24.23
C GLU A 236 -3.87 -16.19 24.97
N VAL A 237 -4.31 -15.14 24.25
CA VAL A 237 -4.66 -13.84 24.85
C VAL A 237 -6.16 -13.57 24.81
N LEU A 238 -6.80 -13.66 23.64
CA LEU A 238 -8.21 -13.24 23.49
C LEU A 238 -9.20 -14.30 23.96
N VAL A 239 -8.96 -15.57 23.66
CA VAL A 239 -9.89 -16.66 24.05
C VAL A 239 -10.06 -16.73 25.57
N PRO A 240 -9.00 -16.76 26.40
CA PRO A 240 -9.15 -16.76 27.85
C PRO A 240 -9.82 -15.51 28.41
N ALA A 241 -9.68 -14.36 27.73
CA ALA A 241 -10.33 -13.11 28.11
C ALA A 241 -11.83 -13.05 27.70
N GLY A 242 -12.39 -14.13 27.13
CA GLY A 242 -13.76 -14.18 26.65
C GLY A 242 -14.00 -13.31 25.43
N MET A 243 -13.01 -13.22 24.53
CA MET A 243 -13.02 -12.43 23.30
C MET A 243 -12.69 -13.28 22.06
N GLY A 244 -12.98 -14.59 22.13
CA GLY A 244 -12.75 -15.54 21.04
C GLY A 244 -13.69 -15.38 19.82
N ASP A 245 -14.52 -14.36 19.79
CA ASP A 245 -15.41 -13.97 18.70
C ASP A 245 -14.96 -12.69 17.95
N VAL A 246 -13.84 -12.09 18.34
CA VAL A 246 -13.31 -10.87 17.73
C VAL A 246 -12.78 -11.17 16.32
N ALA A 247 -13.21 -10.40 15.34
CA ALA A 247 -12.75 -10.55 13.97
C ALA A 247 -11.33 -9.98 13.77
N ILE A 248 -10.56 -10.61 12.89
CA ILE A 248 -9.23 -10.12 12.51
C ILE A 248 -9.30 -9.53 11.10
N TYR A 249 -8.81 -8.31 10.95
CA TYR A 249 -8.70 -7.61 9.66
C TYR A 249 -7.24 -7.36 9.31
N THR A 250 -6.97 -7.31 8.00
CA THR A 250 -5.66 -6.96 7.44
C THR A 250 -5.82 -5.99 6.28
N GLU A 251 -4.78 -5.17 6.00
CA GLU A 251 -4.76 -4.15 4.94
C GLU A 251 -3.50 -4.29 4.09
N MET A 252 -3.32 -5.46 3.48
CA MET A 252 -2.12 -5.74 2.70
C MET A 252 -2.20 -5.08 1.31
N GLY A 253 -1.19 -4.31 0.98
CA GLY A 253 -1.03 -3.72 -0.37
C GLY A 253 0.17 -4.31 -1.08
N ARG A 254 1.38 -4.11 -0.55
CA ARG A 254 2.64 -4.55 -1.16
C ARG A 254 2.69 -6.06 -1.35
N PHE A 255 2.34 -6.83 -0.32
CA PHE A 255 2.32 -8.28 -0.39
C PHE A 255 1.39 -8.80 -1.48
N MET A 256 0.24 -8.14 -1.66
CA MET A 256 -0.78 -8.51 -2.63
C MET A 256 -0.38 -8.22 -4.08
N MET A 257 0.31 -7.11 -4.33
CA MET A 257 0.50 -6.58 -5.70
C MET A 257 1.96 -6.44 -6.13
N GLY A 258 2.88 -6.25 -5.18
CA GLY A 258 4.28 -5.93 -5.46
C GLY A 258 4.94 -6.85 -6.49
N PRO A 259 4.93 -8.18 -6.29
CA PRO A 259 5.59 -9.14 -7.19
C PRO A 259 4.97 -9.24 -8.59
N TYR A 260 3.79 -8.68 -8.79
CA TYR A 260 3.00 -8.86 -9.99
C TYR A 260 3.01 -7.66 -10.94
N GLY A 261 3.88 -6.71 -10.73
CA GLY A 261 4.09 -5.62 -11.64
C GLY A 261 5.56 -5.43 -11.97
N CYS A 262 5.82 -4.98 -13.18
CA CYS A 262 7.15 -4.58 -13.61
C CYS A 262 7.07 -3.25 -14.36
N LEU A 263 8.16 -2.49 -14.31
CA LEU A 263 8.38 -1.34 -15.18
C LEU A 263 9.26 -1.78 -16.34
N VAL A 264 8.74 -1.65 -17.57
CA VAL A 264 9.50 -1.91 -18.79
C VAL A 264 9.97 -0.58 -19.35
N THR A 265 11.25 -0.49 -19.68
CA THR A 265 11.87 0.74 -20.18
C THR A 265 12.94 0.43 -21.21
N THR A 266 13.22 1.38 -22.09
CA THR A 266 14.19 1.23 -23.18
C THR A 266 15.49 1.93 -22.85
N ALA A 267 16.63 1.30 -23.08
CA ALA A 267 17.94 1.93 -23.05
C ALA A 267 18.06 2.92 -24.22
N ILE A 268 18.21 4.22 -23.91
CA ILE A 268 18.23 5.28 -24.93
C ILE A 268 19.56 6.04 -24.98
N HIS A 269 20.36 5.97 -23.93
CA HIS A 269 21.66 6.62 -23.86
C HIS A 269 22.69 5.79 -23.10
N GLU A 270 23.91 5.81 -23.60
CA GLU A 270 25.10 5.31 -22.92
C GLU A 270 26.03 6.49 -22.61
N LYS A 271 26.53 6.58 -21.38
CA LYS A 271 27.43 7.65 -20.96
C LYS A 271 28.66 7.06 -20.28
N HIS A 272 29.82 7.49 -20.71
CA HIS A 272 31.14 7.11 -20.20
C HIS A 272 31.76 8.33 -19.52
N THR A 273 31.70 8.39 -18.19
CA THR A 273 32.31 9.48 -17.41
C THR A 273 33.26 8.87 -16.38
N HIS A 274 33.08 9.15 -15.08
CA HIS A 274 33.77 8.46 -14.00
C HIS A 274 33.17 7.07 -13.71
N LYS A 275 31.99 6.80 -14.24
CA LYS A 275 31.26 5.54 -14.20
C LYS A 275 30.62 5.28 -15.55
N GLU A 276 30.15 4.06 -15.73
CA GLU A 276 29.36 3.66 -16.89
C GLU A 276 27.85 3.84 -16.56
N TYR A 277 27.13 4.59 -17.37
CA TYR A 277 25.73 4.86 -17.19
C TYR A 277 24.91 4.37 -18.37
N ILE A 278 23.76 3.75 -18.04
CA ILE A 278 22.70 3.48 -19.01
C ILE A 278 21.53 4.42 -18.70
N GLY A 279 21.28 5.36 -19.60
CA GLY A 279 20.11 6.22 -19.55
C GLY A 279 18.91 5.53 -20.20
N VAL A 280 17.79 5.50 -19.49
CA VAL A 280 16.55 4.90 -19.98
C VAL A 280 15.45 5.95 -20.21
N ASP A 281 14.40 5.59 -20.95
CA ASP A 281 13.25 6.47 -21.24
C ASP A 281 12.29 6.63 -20.04
N ALA A 282 12.35 5.74 -19.05
CA ALA A 282 11.71 5.93 -17.74
C ALA A 282 12.55 6.84 -16.83
N CYS A 283 11.94 7.33 -15.76
CA CYS A 283 12.60 8.11 -14.71
C CYS A 283 11.89 7.91 -13.35
N ALA A 284 12.34 8.57 -12.30
CA ALA A 284 11.74 8.45 -10.96
C ALA A 284 10.26 8.87 -10.92
N VAL A 285 9.73 9.57 -11.93
CA VAL A 285 8.29 9.82 -12.11
C VAL A 285 7.50 8.51 -12.26
N ASN A 286 8.10 7.50 -12.87
CA ASN A 286 7.49 6.18 -13.07
C ASN A 286 7.75 5.22 -11.89
N LEU A 287 8.91 5.35 -11.23
CA LEU A 287 9.30 4.53 -10.08
C LEU A 287 10.25 5.31 -9.18
N MET A 288 9.70 6.00 -8.17
CA MET A 288 10.48 6.90 -7.31
C MET A 288 11.24 6.18 -6.18
N ARG A 289 10.87 4.95 -5.84
CA ARG A 289 11.40 4.25 -4.66
C ARG A 289 12.93 4.11 -4.63
N PRO A 290 13.62 3.77 -5.73
CA PRO A 290 15.08 3.76 -5.74
C PRO A 290 15.68 5.14 -5.43
N ALA A 291 15.15 6.20 -6.04
CA ALA A 291 15.63 7.56 -5.88
C ALA A 291 15.43 8.10 -4.46
N MET A 292 14.26 7.84 -3.85
CA MET A 292 13.89 8.39 -2.55
C MET A 292 14.37 7.56 -1.37
N TYR A 293 14.33 6.24 -1.49
CA TYR A 293 14.58 5.32 -0.37
C TYR A 293 15.83 4.45 -0.56
N GLY A 294 16.53 4.56 -1.70
CA GLY A 294 17.58 3.62 -2.07
C GLY A 294 17.06 2.19 -2.26
N ALA A 295 15.76 2.05 -2.55
CA ALA A 295 15.12 0.75 -2.65
C ALA A 295 15.69 -0.06 -3.83
N TYR A 296 15.96 -1.33 -3.58
CA TYR A 296 16.38 -2.24 -4.62
C TYR A 296 15.19 -2.71 -5.45
N HIS A 297 15.36 -2.75 -6.76
CA HIS A 297 14.54 -3.51 -7.69
C HIS A 297 15.45 -4.36 -8.57
N HIS A 298 15.10 -5.62 -8.79
CA HIS A 298 15.85 -6.47 -9.72
C HIS A 298 15.64 -5.97 -11.14
N ILE A 299 16.71 -5.99 -11.94
CA ILE A 299 16.68 -5.56 -13.34
C ILE A 299 17.13 -6.73 -14.20
N THR A 300 16.34 -7.07 -15.21
CA THR A 300 16.73 -7.99 -16.27
C THR A 300 16.74 -7.26 -17.63
N VAL A 301 17.57 -7.72 -18.54
CA VAL A 301 17.61 -7.23 -19.92
C VAL A 301 16.95 -8.28 -20.81
N MET A 302 15.85 -7.90 -21.48
CA MET A 302 15.05 -8.84 -22.29
C MET A 302 15.90 -9.45 -23.40
N GLY A 303 15.84 -10.79 -23.48
CA GLY A 303 16.59 -11.57 -24.46
C GLY A 303 18.06 -11.77 -24.10
N LYS A 304 18.50 -11.32 -22.92
CA LYS A 304 19.86 -11.48 -22.39
C LYS A 304 19.87 -12.09 -20.97
N GLU A 305 18.81 -12.80 -20.60
CA GLU A 305 18.61 -13.34 -19.25
C GLU A 305 19.71 -14.33 -18.85
N ASP A 306 20.24 -15.08 -19.82
CA ASP A 306 21.32 -16.08 -19.62
C ASP A 306 22.73 -15.52 -19.92
N ALA A 307 22.85 -14.25 -20.29
CA ALA A 307 24.14 -13.63 -20.59
C ALA A 307 24.91 -13.31 -19.29
N PRO A 308 26.25 -13.32 -19.32
CA PRO A 308 27.06 -13.01 -18.15
C PRO A 308 26.81 -11.56 -17.69
N CYS A 309 26.59 -11.38 -16.37
CA CYS A 309 26.47 -10.06 -15.74
C CYS A 309 27.87 -9.52 -15.38
N ASP A 310 28.66 -9.18 -16.38
CA ASP A 310 30.06 -8.79 -16.27
C ASP A 310 30.31 -7.28 -16.49
N HIS A 311 29.25 -6.51 -16.68
CA HIS A 311 29.29 -5.05 -16.80
C HIS A 311 28.71 -4.39 -15.55
N THR A 312 29.34 -3.30 -15.10
CA THR A 312 28.86 -2.52 -13.95
C THR A 312 28.28 -1.22 -14.43
N TYR A 313 26.97 -1.01 -14.19
CA TYR A 313 26.27 0.19 -14.60
C TYR A 313 25.54 0.91 -13.46
N ASP A 314 25.46 2.24 -13.55
CA ASP A 314 24.36 3.00 -12.96
C ASP A 314 23.25 3.10 -14.02
N VAL A 315 22.03 2.65 -13.72
CA VAL A 315 20.86 2.79 -14.59
C VAL A 315 20.08 4.04 -14.18
N THR A 316 19.94 5.00 -15.09
CA THR A 316 19.49 6.36 -14.77
C THR A 316 18.29 6.81 -15.61
N GLY A 317 17.42 7.63 -15.01
CA GLY A 317 16.40 8.37 -15.73
C GLY A 317 16.90 9.74 -16.26
N SER A 318 15.95 10.56 -16.68
CA SER A 318 16.21 11.82 -17.38
C SER A 318 15.83 13.07 -16.57
N LEU A 319 15.61 12.95 -15.26
CA LEU A 319 15.33 14.10 -14.40
C LEU A 319 16.60 14.93 -14.12
N CYS A 320 16.42 16.24 -13.90
CA CYS A 320 17.48 17.12 -13.40
C CYS A 320 17.72 16.87 -11.89
N GLU A 321 17.78 15.62 -11.49
CA GLU A 321 17.98 15.13 -10.12
C GLU A 321 19.02 14.02 -10.14
N ASN A 322 20.13 14.20 -9.44
CA ASN A 322 21.22 13.22 -9.43
C ASN A 322 20.83 11.86 -8.86
N ASN A 323 19.80 11.82 -8.00
CA ASN A 323 19.27 10.58 -7.43
C ASN A 323 18.29 9.85 -8.35
N ASP A 324 18.00 10.37 -9.55
CA ASP A 324 17.17 9.68 -10.54
C ASP A 324 17.91 8.48 -11.13
N LYS A 325 18.10 7.48 -10.27
CA LYS A 325 18.82 6.23 -10.54
C LYS A 325 17.99 5.04 -10.09
N PHE A 326 17.74 4.13 -11.01
CA PHE A 326 17.08 2.85 -10.72
C PHE A 326 18.05 1.82 -10.12
N ALA A 327 19.32 1.93 -10.45
CA ALA A 327 20.37 1.09 -9.92
C ALA A 327 21.72 1.86 -9.86
N ILE A 328 22.55 1.51 -8.90
CA ILE A 328 23.90 2.06 -8.71
C ILE A 328 24.85 0.87 -8.61
N ASP A 329 25.97 0.94 -9.36
CA ASP A 329 27.03 -0.10 -9.40
C ASP A 329 26.44 -1.53 -9.59
N ARG A 330 25.44 -1.63 -10.47
CA ARG A 330 24.74 -2.90 -10.73
C ARG A 330 25.48 -3.76 -11.74
N GLN A 331 25.73 -5.01 -11.40
CA GLN A 331 26.21 -6.02 -12.34
C GLN A 331 25.07 -6.46 -13.24
N LEU A 332 25.19 -6.25 -14.54
CA LEU A 332 24.20 -6.56 -15.56
C LEU A 332 24.92 -7.13 -16.80
N PRO A 333 24.18 -7.81 -17.69
CA PRO A 333 24.69 -8.12 -19.03
C PRO A 333 25.04 -6.84 -19.78
N LYS A 334 25.87 -6.95 -20.82
CA LYS A 334 26.09 -5.84 -21.73
C LYS A 334 24.76 -5.30 -22.26
N ILE A 335 24.52 -4.01 -22.07
CA ILE A 335 23.32 -3.32 -22.56
C ILE A 335 23.68 -2.54 -23.81
N ASP A 336 22.92 -2.77 -24.87
CA ASP A 336 23.02 -2.02 -26.12
C ASP A 336 21.84 -1.03 -26.23
N MET A 337 22.01 0.06 -26.97
CA MET A 337 20.93 1.05 -27.17
C MET A 337 19.76 0.39 -27.89
N GLY A 338 18.57 0.55 -27.35
CA GLY A 338 17.35 -0.10 -27.82
C GLY A 338 16.97 -1.37 -27.05
N ASP A 339 17.84 -1.88 -26.18
CA ASP A 339 17.50 -2.97 -25.30
C ASP A 339 16.36 -2.60 -24.35
N LEU A 340 15.48 -3.54 -24.08
CA LEU A 340 14.42 -3.40 -23.09
C LEU A 340 14.89 -3.91 -21.74
N LEU A 341 14.79 -3.05 -20.73
CA LEU A 341 15.06 -3.39 -19.34
C LEU A 341 13.74 -3.59 -18.61
N VAL A 342 13.67 -4.63 -17.80
CA VAL A 342 12.53 -4.92 -16.92
C VAL A 342 12.96 -4.74 -15.47
N LEU A 343 12.33 -3.78 -14.80
CA LEU A 343 12.49 -3.57 -13.37
C LEU A 343 11.37 -4.33 -12.66
N HIS A 344 11.71 -5.33 -11.89
CA HIS A 344 10.76 -6.24 -11.25
C HIS A 344 10.16 -5.68 -9.96
N ASP A 345 9.08 -6.30 -9.49
CA ASP A 345 8.44 -6.05 -8.20
C ASP A 345 7.93 -4.61 -8.01
N THR A 346 7.43 -4.01 -9.09
CA THR A 346 6.92 -2.62 -9.10
C THR A 346 5.40 -2.52 -9.01
N GLY A 347 4.68 -3.63 -8.82
CA GLY A 347 3.22 -3.68 -8.82
C GLY A 347 2.55 -2.95 -7.65
N ALA A 348 3.31 -2.60 -6.62
CA ALA A 348 2.85 -1.78 -5.50
C ALA A 348 3.82 -0.65 -5.21
N HIS A 349 3.28 0.54 -4.90
CA HIS A 349 4.08 1.74 -4.60
C HIS A 349 5.07 2.12 -5.72
N GLY A 350 4.80 1.69 -6.96
CA GLY A 350 5.47 2.11 -8.18
C GLY A 350 4.77 3.31 -8.78
N PHE A 351 3.87 3.09 -9.74
CA PHE A 351 3.09 4.13 -10.39
C PHE A 351 2.35 5.05 -9.40
N ALA A 352 1.80 4.49 -8.32
CA ALA A 352 1.03 5.20 -7.31
C ALA A 352 1.80 6.35 -6.63
N MET A 353 3.11 6.19 -6.45
CA MET A 353 3.97 7.20 -5.81
C MET A 353 4.60 8.18 -6.81
N GLY A 354 4.27 8.08 -8.09
CA GLY A 354 4.82 8.95 -9.11
C GLY A 354 4.41 10.43 -8.95
N TYR A 355 5.23 11.32 -9.46
CA TYR A 355 5.07 12.77 -9.44
C TYR A 355 5.46 13.37 -10.80
N ASN A 356 5.33 14.68 -10.99
CA ASN A 356 5.59 15.34 -12.28
C ASN A 356 6.78 16.32 -12.22
N TYR A 357 7.93 15.87 -11.71
CA TYR A 357 9.14 16.71 -11.77
C TYR A 357 9.67 16.85 -13.20
N ASN A 358 10.24 17.99 -13.53
CA ASN A 358 10.66 18.40 -14.89
C ASN A 358 9.55 18.33 -15.96
N GLY A 359 8.27 18.30 -15.56
CA GLY A 359 7.17 18.15 -16.51
C GLY A 359 7.13 16.77 -17.19
N LYS A 360 7.80 15.77 -16.65
CA LYS A 360 7.72 14.41 -17.19
C LYS A 360 6.36 13.80 -16.94
N LEU A 361 5.88 13.07 -17.94
CA LEU A 361 4.56 12.44 -17.96
C LEU A 361 4.64 10.99 -17.47
N LYS A 362 3.57 10.53 -16.84
CA LYS A 362 3.46 9.14 -16.39
C LYS A 362 3.19 8.20 -17.55
N SER A 363 3.76 6.99 -17.45
CA SER A 363 3.58 5.89 -18.40
C SER A 363 2.16 5.32 -18.38
N ALA A 364 1.82 4.51 -19.39
CA ALA A 364 0.63 3.67 -19.36
C ALA A 364 0.76 2.54 -18.33
N GLU A 365 -0.39 1.97 -17.92
CA GLU A 365 -0.48 0.69 -17.23
C GLU A 365 -1.20 -0.31 -18.12
N ILE A 366 -0.60 -1.48 -18.27
CA ILE A 366 -1.07 -2.55 -19.16
C ILE A 366 -1.22 -3.82 -18.32
N LEU A 367 -2.39 -4.44 -18.40
CA LEU A 367 -2.69 -5.71 -17.75
C LEU A 367 -2.41 -6.86 -18.71
N LEU A 368 -1.55 -7.78 -18.31
CA LEU A 368 -1.39 -9.06 -18.98
C LEU A 368 -2.44 -10.04 -18.45
N LYS A 369 -3.31 -10.52 -19.33
CA LYS A 369 -4.38 -11.47 -19.01
C LYS A 369 -3.86 -12.91 -19.04
N GLU A 370 -4.62 -13.83 -18.42
CA GLU A 370 -4.29 -15.27 -18.41
C GLU A 370 -4.18 -15.91 -19.81
N ASN A 371 -4.99 -15.44 -20.76
CA ASN A 371 -4.95 -15.90 -22.12
C ASN A 371 -3.74 -15.39 -22.92
N GLY A 372 -2.89 -14.56 -22.29
CA GLY A 372 -1.73 -13.94 -22.90
C GLY A 372 -2.01 -12.60 -23.60
N ASP A 373 -3.26 -12.15 -23.63
CA ASP A 373 -3.61 -10.84 -24.19
C ASP A 373 -3.23 -9.70 -23.28
N PHE A 374 -3.01 -8.53 -23.87
CA PHE A 374 -2.76 -7.28 -23.16
C PHE A 374 -4.00 -6.38 -23.18
N GLU A 375 -4.30 -5.77 -22.02
CA GLU A 375 -5.36 -4.77 -21.89
C GLU A 375 -4.79 -3.47 -21.35
N LEU A 376 -5.09 -2.36 -22.03
CA LEU A 376 -4.75 -1.04 -21.55
C LEU A 376 -5.69 -0.65 -20.40
N ILE A 377 -5.19 -0.65 -19.17
CA ILE A 377 -5.97 -0.33 -17.96
C ILE A 377 -5.74 1.10 -17.44
N ARG A 378 -4.75 1.78 -18.00
CA ARG A 378 -4.52 3.23 -17.86
C ARG A 378 -3.69 3.70 -19.05
N ARG A 379 -4.16 4.70 -19.80
CA ARG A 379 -3.35 5.31 -20.86
C ARG A 379 -2.20 6.11 -20.26
N ALA A 380 -1.16 6.32 -21.04
CA ALA A 380 -0.12 7.28 -20.68
C ALA A 380 -0.70 8.70 -20.56
N GLU A 381 -0.09 9.53 -19.73
CA GLU A 381 -0.36 10.96 -19.70
C GLU A 381 0.09 11.62 -21.01
N THR A 382 -0.63 12.67 -21.36
CA THR A 382 -0.34 13.55 -22.48
C THR A 382 -0.06 14.97 -21.97
N PRO A 383 0.49 15.89 -22.78
CA PRO A 383 0.61 17.29 -22.38
C PRO A 383 -0.72 17.92 -21.95
N LYS A 384 -1.86 17.45 -22.49
CA LYS A 384 -3.19 17.91 -22.07
C LYS A 384 -3.48 17.57 -20.61
N ASP A 385 -3.06 16.41 -20.15
CA ASP A 385 -3.24 16.01 -18.73
C ASP A 385 -2.38 16.88 -17.81
N TYR A 386 -1.15 17.15 -18.22
CA TYR A 386 -0.24 18.00 -17.45
C TYR A 386 -0.76 19.45 -17.31
N PHE A 387 -1.37 19.98 -18.36
CA PHE A 387 -1.92 21.33 -18.38
C PHE A 387 -3.40 21.44 -18.02
N ALA A 388 -4.05 20.32 -17.63
CA ALA A 388 -5.49 20.26 -17.39
C ALA A 388 -6.00 21.19 -16.28
N THR A 389 -5.12 21.63 -15.38
CA THR A 389 -5.48 22.53 -14.25
C THR A 389 -5.22 24.02 -14.54
N PHE A 390 -4.78 24.38 -15.73
CA PHE A 390 -4.50 25.77 -16.13
C PHE A 390 -5.73 26.43 -16.79
N ASP A 391 -6.88 26.35 -16.14
CA ASP A 391 -8.15 26.92 -16.67
C ASP A 391 -8.09 28.45 -16.84
N CYS A 392 -7.23 29.13 -16.07
CA CYS A 392 -7.06 30.60 -16.12
C CYS A 392 -6.12 31.07 -17.24
N PHE A 393 -5.47 30.15 -17.93
CA PHE A 393 -4.53 30.47 -19.00
C PHE A 393 -4.62 29.42 -20.12
N ASP A 394 -5.11 29.82 -21.31
CA ASP A 394 -5.28 28.90 -22.43
C ASP A 394 -3.95 28.59 -23.13
N ILE A 395 -3.11 27.83 -22.40
CA ILE A 395 -1.78 27.46 -22.88
C ILE A 395 -1.85 26.48 -24.05
N LEU A 396 -2.92 25.65 -24.12
CA LEU A 396 -3.06 24.62 -25.17
C LEU A 396 -3.39 25.24 -26.54
N LYS A 397 -3.96 26.43 -26.55
CA LYS A 397 -4.35 27.14 -27.80
C LYS A 397 -3.16 27.46 -28.68
N ASP A 398 -2.05 27.86 -28.08
CA ASP A 398 -0.86 28.31 -28.77
C ASP A 398 0.28 27.27 -28.78
N MET A 399 0.07 26.12 -28.10
CA MET A 399 1.05 25.07 -28.08
C MET A 399 1.05 24.23 -29.34
N LYS A 400 2.25 24.08 -29.93
CA LYS A 400 2.49 23.06 -30.95
C LYS A 400 2.69 21.71 -30.25
N ASP A 401 1.78 20.79 -30.47
CA ASP A 401 1.97 19.42 -30.00
C ASP A 401 2.98 18.72 -30.93
N PRO A 402 4.21 18.43 -30.47
CA PRO A 402 5.24 17.79 -31.30
C PRO A 402 4.92 16.33 -31.62
N TYR A 403 3.91 15.72 -30.97
CA TYR A 403 3.49 14.34 -31.19
C TYR A 403 2.26 14.23 -32.10
N GLN A 404 1.63 15.34 -32.49
CA GLN A 404 0.63 15.30 -33.56
C GLN A 404 1.37 15.19 -34.90
N LYS A 405 1.21 14.05 -35.56
CA LYS A 405 1.64 13.82 -36.95
C LYS A 405 0.61 14.36 -37.93
#